data_722e996d08da0997637c4e2b24f4d94c
#
_entry.id   722e996d08da0997637c4e2b24f4d94c
#
_cell.length_a   1.000
_cell.length_b   1.000
_cell.length_c   1.000
_cell.angle_alpha   90.00
_cell.angle_beta   90.00
_cell.angle_gamma   90.00
#
_symmetry.space_group_name_H-M   'P 1'
#
loop_
_entity.id
_entity.type
_entity.pdbx_description
1 polymer ?
#
loop_
_entity_poly.entity_id
_entity_poly.type
_entity_poly.pdbx_seq_one_letter_code
_entity_poly.pdbx_strand_id
1 'polypeptide(L)'
;MFFSAIVVGISYLPDEKRPTETRDGPVYVIDGDTVIINKVHIRLKGIDAPEMAQTCERNGIHYDCGTEARNFLRARIGRTPIRCEIEGFDRYGRDLARCYLGETDLNSWMVQQGWAIAYGDYEREEADARKNGRGIWAGRFEKPSSWRKENPREGENAQTNQGSAQTIGHNSFSAFTHYIKERIAAFINYFR
;
A
#
# COMPACT_ATOMS: atom_id res chain seq x y z
N MET A 1 14.29 52.86 37.88
CA MET A 1 14.39 52.03 36.69
C MET A 1 13.55 50.78 36.93
N PHE A 2 12.37 50.73 36.33
CA PHE A 2 11.48 49.57 36.41
C PHE A 2 11.63 48.77 35.15
N PHE A 3 12.19 47.56 35.23
CA PHE A 3 12.19 46.61 34.12
C PHE A 3 10.85 45.86 34.08
N SER A 4 10.05 46.19 33.09
CA SER A 4 8.80 45.49 32.82
C SER A 4 9.12 44.19 32.04
N ALA A 5 8.96 43.03 32.69
CA ALA A 5 9.09 41.74 32.03
C ALA A 5 7.84 41.48 31.20
N ILE A 6 7.99 41.50 29.87
CA ILE A 6 6.94 41.05 28.93
C ILE A 6 6.97 39.53 28.93
N VAL A 7 5.99 38.88 29.57
CA VAL A 7 5.73 37.46 29.46
C VAL A 7 5.01 37.23 28.12
N VAL A 8 5.72 36.76 27.13
CA VAL A 8 5.12 36.31 25.89
C VAL A 8 4.45 34.96 26.16
N GLY A 9 3.14 34.97 26.32
CA GLY A 9 2.32 33.76 26.37
C GLY A 9 2.34 33.07 25.00
N ILE A 10 3.06 31.97 24.93
CA ILE A 10 2.95 31.05 23.76
C ILE A 10 1.56 30.41 23.86
N SER A 11 0.61 30.96 23.14
CA SER A 11 -0.69 30.31 22.93
C SER A 11 -0.45 28.99 22.19
N TYR A 12 -0.65 27.88 22.88
CA TYR A 12 -0.79 26.58 22.25
C TYR A 12 -2.04 26.63 21.37
N LEU A 13 -1.86 26.87 20.07
CA LEU A 13 -2.90 26.62 19.09
C LEU A 13 -3.16 25.11 19.09
N PRO A 14 -4.42 24.67 19.21
CA PRO A 14 -4.72 23.25 19.05
C PRO A 14 -4.23 22.83 17.66
N ASP A 15 -3.54 21.69 17.61
CA ASP A 15 -3.08 21.09 16.37
C ASP A 15 -4.31 20.84 15.49
N GLU A 16 -4.52 21.72 14.52
CA GLU A 16 -5.66 21.64 13.60
C GLU A 16 -5.39 20.39 12.75
N LYS A 17 -6.04 19.26 13.09
CA LYS A 17 -5.98 18.02 12.33
C LYS A 17 -6.22 18.39 10.88
N ARG A 18 -5.20 18.30 10.04
CA ARG A 18 -5.36 18.46 8.59
C ARG A 18 -6.49 17.54 8.16
N PRO A 19 -7.42 18.02 7.33
CA PRO A 19 -8.48 17.16 6.82
C PRO A 19 -7.85 15.93 6.17
N THR A 20 -8.25 14.74 6.64
CA THR A 20 -7.79 13.48 6.08
C THR A 20 -8.23 13.42 4.63
N GLU A 21 -7.30 13.30 3.70
CA GLU A 21 -7.65 13.12 2.29
C GLU A 21 -8.40 11.81 2.13
N THR A 22 -9.54 11.85 1.41
CA THR A 22 -10.36 10.66 1.16
C THR A 22 -10.43 10.33 -0.32
N ARG A 23 -10.56 9.04 -0.64
CA ARG A 23 -10.88 8.52 -1.97
C ARG A 23 -12.16 7.72 -1.89
N ASP A 24 -13.16 8.14 -2.65
CA ASP A 24 -14.47 7.48 -2.69
C ASP A 24 -14.79 7.06 -4.12
N GLY A 25 -15.46 5.93 -4.27
CA GLY A 25 -15.96 5.53 -5.58
C GLY A 25 -16.02 4.02 -5.82
N PRO A 26 -16.36 3.66 -7.07
CA PRO A 26 -16.28 2.28 -7.53
C PRO A 26 -14.84 1.77 -7.45
N VAL A 27 -14.69 0.52 -7.02
CA VAL A 27 -13.40 -0.07 -6.77
C VAL A 27 -13.10 -1.22 -7.71
N TYR A 28 -11.84 -1.31 -8.13
CA TYR A 28 -11.26 -2.52 -8.74
C TYR A 28 -10.27 -3.15 -7.77
N VAL A 29 -10.49 -4.42 -7.40
CA VAL A 29 -9.63 -5.16 -6.47
C VAL A 29 -8.51 -5.84 -7.26
N ILE A 30 -7.25 -5.49 -6.97
CA ILE A 30 -6.05 -6.07 -7.59
C ILE A 30 -5.68 -7.39 -6.90
N ASP A 31 -5.54 -7.34 -5.57
CA ASP A 31 -5.18 -8.45 -4.71
C ASP A 31 -5.87 -8.31 -3.33
N GLY A 32 -5.44 -9.07 -2.31
CA GLY A 32 -6.07 -9.09 -1.00
C GLY A 32 -5.86 -7.81 -0.16
N ASP A 33 -4.95 -6.92 -0.56
CA ASP A 33 -4.64 -5.69 0.18
C ASP A 33 -4.41 -4.46 -0.72
N THR A 34 -4.71 -4.56 -2.00
CA THR A 34 -4.54 -3.45 -2.96
C THR A 34 -5.79 -3.28 -3.83
N VAL A 35 -6.29 -2.06 -3.88
CA VAL A 35 -7.44 -1.67 -4.69
C VAL A 35 -7.13 -0.46 -5.57
N ILE A 36 -7.96 -0.22 -6.60
CA ILE A 36 -7.92 0.99 -7.42
C ILE A 36 -9.24 1.72 -7.27
N ILE A 37 -9.18 3.01 -6.96
CA ILE A 37 -10.30 3.96 -7.02
C ILE A 37 -9.89 5.12 -7.92
N ASN A 38 -10.69 5.45 -8.93
CA ASN A 38 -10.43 6.57 -9.85
C ASN A 38 -9.01 6.54 -10.45
N LYS A 39 -8.50 5.35 -10.84
CA LYS A 39 -7.15 5.10 -11.38
C LYS A 39 -6.01 5.28 -10.37
N VAL A 40 -6.28 5.54 -9.10
CA VAL A 40 -5.28 5.63 -8.04
C VAL A 40 -5.14 4.28 -7.36
N HIS A 41 -3.90 3.81 -7.23
CA HIS A 41 -3.58 2.58 -6.49
C HIS A 41 -3.54 2.87 -4.99
N ILE A 42 -4.33 2.14 -4.24
CA ILE A 42 -4.47 2.26 -2.79
C ILE A 42 -4.11 0.94 -2.14
N ARG A 43 -3.11 0.96 -1.26
CA ARG A 43 -2.77 -0.19 -0.42
C ARG A 43 -3.47 -0.07 0.92
N LEU A 44 -4.13 -1.12 1.33
CA LEU A 44 -4.77 -1.21 2.65
C LEU A 44 -3.68 -1.22 3.72
N LYS A 45 -3.63 -0.16 4.54
CA LYS A 45 -2.61 0.03 5.57
C LYS A 45 -2.79 -0.97 6.70
N GLY A 46 -1.68 -1.39 7.30
CA GLY A 46 -1.66 -2.22 8.50
C GLY A 46 -1.91 -3.71 8.26
N ILE A 47 -2.01 -4.13 7.01
CA ILE A 47 -2.21 -5.54 6.64
C ILE A 47 -1.25 -5.99 5.53
N ASP A 48 -1.07 -7.31 5.41
CA ASP A 48 -0.28 -7.94 4.35
C ASP A 48 -0.97 -9.23 3.90
N ALA A 49 -1.56 -9.22 2.71
CA ALA A 49 -2.27 -10.35 2.14
C ALA A 49 -1.34 -11.25 1.31
N PRO A 50 -1.68 -12.54 1.11
CA PRO A 50 -0.95 -13.40 0.19
C PRO A 50 -0.88 -12.78 -1.21
N GLU A 51 0.29 -12.88 -1.83
CA GLU A 51 0.53 -12.43 -3.21
C GLU A 51 -0.33 -13.22 -4.20
N MET A 52 -0.71 -12.61 -5.34
CA MET A 52 -1.61 -13.23 -6.32
C MET A 52 -1.17 -14.63 -6.79
N ALA A 53 0.14 -14.85 -6.92
CA ALA A 53 0.70 -16.15 -7.32
C ALA A 53 1.06 -17.03 -6.13
N GLN A 54 0.79 -16.61 -4.90
CA GLN A 54 1.13 -17.36 -3.71
C GLN A 54 0.18 -18.53 -3.52
N THR A 55 0.76 -19.71 -3.23
CA THR A 55 0.04 -20.92 -2.86
C THR A 55 0.18 -21.20 -1.37
N CYS A 56 -0.86 -21.78 -0.80
CA CYS A 56 -0.94 -22.25 0.58
C CYS A 56 -1.36 -23.72 0.59
N GLU A 57 -1.31 -24.37 1.75
CA GLU A 57 -1.75 -25.75 1.92
C GLU A 57 -2.86 -25.82 2.95
N ARG A 58 -3.92 -26.56 2.66
CA ARG A 58 -5.01 -26.91 3.60
C ARG A 58 -5.32 -28.39 3.49
N ASN A 59 -5.25 -29.11 4.61
CA ASN A 59 -5.48 -30.56 4.67
C ASN A 59 -4.63 -31.36 3.67
N GLY A 60 -3.37 -30.95 3.45
CA GLY A 60 -2.46 -31.60 2.50
C GLY A 60 -2.70 -31.21 1.01
N ILE A 61 -3.64 -30.30 0.72
CA ILE A 61 -3.98 -29.86 -0.62
C ILE A 61 -3.49 -28.42 -0.82
N HIS A 62 -2.71 -28.19 -1.88
CA HIS A 62 -2.28 -26.85 -2.29
C HIS A 62 -3.45 -26.11 -2.96
N TYR A 63 -3.53 -24.80 -2.71
CA TYR A 63 -4.52 -23.91 -3.31
C TYR A 63 -3.96 -22.48 -3.47
N ASP A 64 -4.54 -21.71 -4.39
CA ASP A 64 -4.10 -20.35 -4.72
C ASP A 64 -4.63 -19.33 -3.70
N CYS A 65 -3.99 -19.25 -2.52
CA CYS A 65 -4.48 -18.41 -1.43
C CYS A 65 -4.46 -16.90 -1.74
N GLY A 66 -3.57 -16.42 -2.61
CA GLY A 66 -3.59 -15.04 -3.06
C GLY A 66 -4.82 -14.73 -3.89
N THR A 67 -5.17 -15.62 -4.83
CA THR A 67 -6.41 -15.50 -5.62
C THR A 67 -7.65 -15.58 -4.72
N GLU A 68 -7.66 -16.47 -3.72
CA GLU A 68 -8.77 -16.56 -2.77
C GLU A 68 -8.92 -15.27 -1.92
N ALA A 69 -7.82 -14.72 -1.38
CA ALA A 69 -7.83 -13.47 -0.63
C ALA A 69 -8.41 -12.31 -1.47
N ARG A 70 -7.94 -12.16 -2.72
CA ARG A 70 -8.50 -11.17 -3.66
C ARG A 70 -10.00 -11.38 -3.88
N ASN A 71 -10.41 -12.61 -4.18
CA ASN A 71 -11.81 -12.91 -4.50
C ASN A 71 -12.69 -12.68 -3.27
N PHE A 72 -12.18 -12.93 -2.07
CA PHE A 72 -12.88 -12.70 -0.81
C PHE A 72 -13.14 -11.21 -0.59
N LEU A 73 -12.13 -10.35 -0.75
CA LEU A 73 -12.27 -8.90 -0.68
C LEU A 73 -13.26 -8.40 -1.76
N ARG A 74 -13.11 -8.86 -3.00
CA ARG A 74 -13.98 -8.50 -4.12
C ARG A 74 -15.44 -8.90 -3.87
N ALA A 75 -15.67 -10.08 -3.33
CA ALA A 75 -17.03 -10.55 -2.99
C ALA A 75 -17.65 -9.70 -1.89
N ARG A 76 -16.87 -9.29 -0.89
CA ARG A 76 -17.34 -8.41 0.20
C ARG A 76 -17.78 -7.04 -0.30
N ILE A 77 -16.97 -6.44 -1.18
CA ILE A 77 -17.24 -5.12 -1.74
C ILE A 77 -18.40 -5.17 -2.75
N GLY A 78 -18.42 -6.20 -3.60
CA GLY A 78 -19.40 -6.33 -4.68
C GLY A 78 -19.33 -5.16 -5.66
N ARG A 79 -20.41 -4.41 -5.80
CA ARG A 79 -20.52 -3.19 -6.63
C ARG A 79 -20.70 -1.92 -5.79
N THR A 80 -20.59 -2.03 -4.48
CA THR A 80 -20.80 -0.90 -3.57
C THR A 80 -19.56 -0.02 -3.58
N PRO A 81 -19.70 1.31 -3.74
CA PRO A 81 -18.58 2.22 -3.55
C PRO A 81 -18.02 2.09 -2.14
N ILE A 82 -16.69 2.22 -2.02
CA ILE A 82 -16.01 2.27 -0.73
C ILE A 82 -15.39 3.64 -0.52
N ARG A 83 -15.10 3.98 0.74
CA ARG A 83 -14.39 5.19 1.15
C ARG A 83 -13.05 4.79 1.75
N CYS A 84 -11.96 5.39 1.27
CA CYS A 84 -10.62 5.18 1.81
C CYS A 84 -10.07 6.49 2.38
N GLU A 85 -9.64 6.48 3.64
CA GLU A 85 -8.98 7.57 4.34
C GLU A 85 -7.47 7.41 4.16
N ILE A 86 -6.83 8.39 3.49
CA ILE A 86 -5.41 8.34 3.17
C ILE A 86 -4.61 8.72 4.41
N GLU A 87 -3.71 7.85 4.84
CA GLU A 87 -2.85 8.05 6.01
C GLU A 87 -1.36 8.22 5.64
N GLY A 88 -1.02 8.15 4.35
CA GLY A 88 0.34 8.34 3.86
C GLY A 88 0.58 7.68 2.51
N PHE A 89 1.85 7.46 2.19
CA PHE A 89 2.28 6.83 0.95
C PHE A 89 3.30 5.72 1.24
N ASP A 90 3.29 4.68 0.44
CA ASP A 90 4.32 3.66 0.51
C ASP A 90 5.57 4.06 -0.31
N ARG A 91 6.61 3.24 -0.24
CA ARG A 91 7.86 3.46 -0.98
C ARG A 91 7.72 3.43 -2.51
N TYR A 92 6.59 2.96 -3.02
CA TYR A 92 6.27 2.90 -4.45
C TYR A 92 5.32 4.02 -4.89
N GLY A 93 4.96 4.94 -3.98
CA GLY A 93 4.06 6.06 -4.25
C GLY A 93 2.59 5.71 -4.29
N ARG A 94 2.18 4.51 -3.79
CA ARG A 94 0.77 4.17 -3.63
C ARG A 94 0.21 4.84 -2.38
N ASP A 95 -1.04 5.27 -2.42
CA ASP A 95 -1.75 5.73 -1.23
C ASP A 95 -1.84 4.59 -0.20
N LEU A 96 -1.43 4.84 1.04
CA LEU A 96 -1.67 3.97 2.19
C LEU A 96 -2.93 4.44 2.89
N ALA A 97 -3.95 3.57 2.98
CA ALA A 97 -5.24 3.98 3.47
C ALA A 97 -5.93 2.95 4.37
N ARG A 98 -6.82 3.44 5.21
CA ARG A 98 -7.86 2.66 5.85
C ARG A 98 -9.13 2.79 5.04
N CYS A 99 -9.67 1.65 4.56
CA CYS A 99 -10.79 1.62 3.63
C CYS A 99 -12.06 1.05 4.30
N TYR A 100 -13.20 1.63 3.97
CA TYR A 100 -14.47 1.32 4.61
C TYR A 100 -15.55 0.97 3.59
N LEU A 101 -16.32 -0.07 3.90
CA LEU A 101 -17.58 -0.39 3.25
C LEU A 101 -18.72 -0.06 4.23
N GLY A 102 -19.35 1.10 4.06
CA GLY A 102 -20.18 1.67 5.12
C GLY A 102 -19.35 1.92 6.37
N GLU A 103 -19.77 1.35 7.51
CA GLU A 103 -19.05 1.44 8.78
C GLU A 103 -18.01 0.31 8.98
N THR A 104 -17.92 -0.64 8.05
CA THR A 104 -16.99 -1.77 8.18
C THR A 104 -15.60 -1.36 7.72
N ASP A 105 -14.61 -1.39 8.61
CA ASP A 105 -13.18 -1.30 8.28
C ASP A 105 -12.79 -2.59 7.52
N LEU A 106 -12.49 -2.46 6.22
CA LEU A 106 -12.13 -3.58 5.35
C LEU A 106 -10.75 -4.14 5.68
N ASN A 107 -9.83 -3.31 6.17
CA ASN A 107 -8.50 -3.72 6.56
C ASN A 107 -8.59 -4.68 7.76
N SER A 108 -9.27 -4.25 8.83
CA SER A 108 -9.58 -5.06 10.01
C SER A 108 -10.32 -6.34 9.62
N TRP A 109 -11.32 -6.22 8.75
CA TRP A 109 -12.15 -7.35 8.34
C TRP A 109 -11.35 -8.42 7.60
N MET A 110 -10.42 -8.05 6.71
CA MET A 110 -9.56 -9.00 6.01
C MET A 110 -8.67 -9.80 6.96
N VAL A 111 -8.11 -9.15 7.99
CA VAL A 111 -7.31 -9.82 9.03
C VAL A 111 -8.19 -10.71 9.90
N GLN A 112 -9.34 -10.23 10.34
CA GLN A 112 -10.28 -10.99 11.18
C GLN A 112 -10.80 -12.26 10.49
N GLN A 113 -10.99 -12.19 9.15
CA GLN A 113 -11.38 -13.36 8.35
C GLN A 113 -10.19 -14.26 7.97
N GLY A 114 -8.96 -13.86 8.32
CA GLY A 114 -7.75 -14.62 8.08
C GLY A 114 -7.27 -14.60 6.63
N TRP A 115 -7.66 -13.60 5.82
CA TRP A 115 -7.20 -13.45 4.43
C TRP A 115 -6.07 -12.43 4.28
N ALA A 116 -5.64 -11.82 5.39
CA ALA A 116 -4.41 -11.05 5.50
C ALA A 116 -3.81 -11.27 6.88
N ILE A 117 -2.51 -11.03 7.03
CA ILE A 117 -1.83 -10.95 8.31
C ILE A 117 -1.74 -9.51 8.77
N ALA A 118 -1.62 -9.28 10.08
CA ALA A 118 -1.37 -7.98 10.68
C ALA A 118 0.04 -7.48 10.32
N TYR A 119 0.15 -6.19 10.01
CA TYR A 119 1.41 -5.52 9.70
C TYR A 119 1.47 -4.14 10.36
N GLY A 120 1.63 -4.13 11.68
CA GLY A 120 1.68 -2.92 12.51
C GLY A 120 0.34 -2.47 13.08
N ASP A 121 -0.78 -2.94 12.54
CA ASP A 121 -2.13 -2.75 13.06
C ASP A 121 -2.86 -4.11 13.07
N TYR A 122 -3.98 -4.24 13.81
CA TYR A 122 -4.91 -5.38 13.77
C TYR A 122 -4.38 -6.71 14.37
N GLU A 123 -3.45 -6.66 15.34
CA GLU A 123 -2.88 -7.87 15.97
C GLU A 123 -3.94 -8.67 16.76
N ARG A 124 -4.98 -8.03 17.28
CA ARG A 124 -6.08 -8.70 18.00
C ARG A 124 -6.95 -9.51 17.04
N GLU A 125 -7.26 -8.94 15.89
CA GLU A 125 -8.01 -9.58 14.81
C GLU A 125 -7.25 -10.78 14.26
N GLU A 126 -5.92 -10.64 14.08
CA GLU A 126 -5.06 -11.75 13.68
C GLU A 126 -5.04 -12.86 14.73
N ALA A 127 -4.89 -12.54 16.00
CA ALA A 127 -4.90 -13.52 17.08
C ALA A 127 -6.23 -14.32 17.13
N ASP A 128 -7.36 -13.64 16.90
CA ASP A 128 -8.67 -14.27 16.81
C ASP A 128 -8.78 -15.15 15.54
N ALA A 129 -8.31 -14.69 14.40
CA ALA A 129 -8.29 -15.47 13.16
C ALA A 129 -7.46 -16.76 13.31
N ARG A 130 -6.27 -16.66 13.90
CA ARG A 130 -5.39 -17.80 14.20
C ARG A 130 -6.06 -18.81 15.15
N LYS A 131 -6.61 -18.33 16.26
CA LYS A 131 -7.28 -19.18 17.25
C LYS A 131 -8.42 -19.99 16.64
N ASN A 132 -9.14 -19.41 15.69
CA ASN A 132 -10.31 -20.02 15.05
C ASN A 132 -9.99 -20.69 13.70
N GLY A 133 -8.72 -20.74 13.27
CA GLY A 133 -8.32 -21.36 12.01
C GLY A 133 -9.00 -20.75 10.78
N ARG A 134 -9.18 -19.41 10.75
CA ARG A 134 -9.87 -18.76 9.63
C ARG A 134 -8.93 -18.51 8.45
N GLY A 135 -9.46 -18.56 7.25
CA GLY A 135 -8.74 -18.23 6.02
C GLY A 135 -7.45 -19.03 5.85
N ILE A 136 -6.30 -18.36 5.72
CA ILE A 136 -4.99 -18.98 5.59
C ILE A 136 -4.52 -19.69 6.87
N TRP A 137 -5.08 -19.33 8.04
CA TRP A 137 -4.76 -19.96 9.33
C TRP A 137 -5.37 -21.37 9.48
N ALA A 138 -6.23 -21.80 8.54
CA ALA A 138 -6.75 -23.17 8.49
C ALA A 138 -5.72 -24.20 7.99
N GLY A 139 -4.51 -23.77 7.63
CA GLY A 139 -3.50 -24.64 7.07
C GLY A 139 -2.09 -24.08 7.22
N ARG A 140 -1.22 -24.44 6.29
CA ARG A 140 0.16 -23.94 6.22
C ARG A 140 0.31 -22.91 5.12
N PHE A 141 1.02 -21.84 5.41
CA PHE A 141 1.35 -20.80 4.44
C PHE A 141 2.67 -20.14 4.81
N GLU A 142 3.32 -19.58 3.84
CA GLU A 142 4.46 -18.69 4.02
C GLU A 142 3.96 -17.26 4.22
N LYS A 143 4.63 -16.47 5.09
CA LYS A 143 4.28 -15.05 5.24
C LYS A 143 4.46 -14.33 3.90
N PRO A 144 3.50 -13.47 3.47
CA PRO A 144 3.59 -12.79 2.19
C PRO A 144 4.92 -12.05 1.97
N SER A 145 5.43 -11.40 3.03
CA SER A 145 6.72 -10.70 2.98
C SER A 145 7.92 -11.62 2.77
N SER A 146 7.88 -12.87 3.25
CA SER A 146 8.93 -13.88 3.01
C SER A 146 8.80 -14.42 1.60
N TRP A 147 7.59 -14.76 1.19
CA TRP A 147 7.30 -15.26 -0.16
C TRP A 147 7.79 -14.27 -1.24
N ARG A 148 7.58 -12.95 -1.08
CA ARG A 148 8.10 -11.92 -2.00
C ARG A 148 9.61 -11.92 -2.12
N LYS A 149 10.33 -12.22 -1.04
CA LYS A 149 11.82 -12.29 -1.07
C LYS A 149 12.31 -13.46 -1.87
N GLU A 150 11.60 -14.59 -1.80
CA GLU A 150 11.96 -15.83 -2.51
C GLU A 150 11.45 -15.81 -3.95
N ASN A 151 10.40 -15.02 -4.24
CA ASN A 151 9.76 -14.88 -5.55
C ASN A 151 9.77 -13.41 -6.00
N PRO A 152 10.93 -12.79 -6.25
CA PRO A 152 11.00 -11.40 -6.68
C PRO A 152 10.34 -11.24 -8.05
N ARG A 153 9.60 -10.13 -8.23
CA ARG A 153 8.96 -9.82 -9.52
C ARG A 153 10.03 -9.61 -10.58
N GLU A 154 9.76 -10.06 -11.81
CA GLU A 154 10.63 -9.76 -12.94
C GLU A 154 10.81 -8.23 -13.06
N GLY A 155 12.07 -7.77 -12.94
CA GLY A 155 12.45 -6.35 -12.91
C GLY A 155 12.97 -5.82 -11.57
N GLU A 156 12.68 -6.43 -10.42
CA GLU A 156 13.25 -6.02 -9.13
C GLU A 156 14.72 -6.42 -8.99
N ASN A 157 15.16 -7.48 -9.68
CA ASN A 157 16.55 -7.97 -9.66
C ASN A 157 17.53 -7.10 -10.46
N ALA A 158 17.06 -6.17 -11.28
CA ALA A 158 17.94 -5.29 -12.06
C ALA A 158 18.60 -4.17 -11.21
N GLN A 159 18.08 -3.87 -10.02
CA GLN A 159 18.56 -2.78 -9.16
C GLN A 159 19.51 -3.23 -8.05
N THR A 160 19.55 -4.53 -7.69
CA THR A 160 20.40 -5.04 -6.60
C THR A 160 21.81 -5.40 -7.02
N ASN A 161 22.11 -5.52 -8.32
CA ASN A 161 23.45 -5.86 -8.82
C ASN A 161 24.34 -4.66 -9.19
N GLN A 162 23.97 -3.41 -8.87
CA GLN A 162 24.83 -2.23 -9.10
C GLN A 162 25.53 -1.71 -7.82
N GLY A 163 25.60 -2.52 -6.78
CA GLY A 163 26.25 -2.19 -5.50
C GLY A 163 27.69 -2.66 -5.35
N SER A 164 28.40 -3.11 -6.41
CA SER A 164 29.83 -3.39 -6.31
C SER A 164 30.54 -3.13 -7.64
N ALA A 165 31.40 -2.09 -7.61
CA ALA A 165 32.44 -1.73 -8.58
C ALA A 165 31.96 -1.11 -9.93
N GLN A 166 32.02 0.20 -10.10
CA GLN A 166 33.12 0.88 -10.76
C GLN A 166 32.78 2.37 -10.96
N THR A 167 33.72 3.20 -10.48
CA THR A 167 33.91 4.59 -10.87
C THR A 167 34.06 4.68 -12.40
N ILE A 168 33.03 5.13 -13.12
CA ILE A 168 33.18 5.65 -14.49
C ILE A 168 32.27 6.85 -14.65
N GLY A 169 32.92 7.93 -15.08
CA GLY A 169 32.51 9.31 -15.19
C GLY A 169 31.28 9.66 -16.01
N HIS A 170 30.79 10.82 -15.67
CA HIS A 170 30.29 11.90 -16.52
C HIS A 170 29.65 11.57 -17.88
N ASN A 171 28.49 10.93 -17.97
CA ASN A 171 27.73 11.03 -19.23
C ASN A 171 26.20 10.95 -19.07
N SER A 172 25.68 10.85 -17.85
CA SER A 172 24.21 10.73 -17.66
C SER A 172 23.47 12.06 -17.63
N PHE A 173 24.18 13.17 -17.37
CA PHE A 173 23.58 14.50 -17.27
C PHE A 173 23.30 15.12 -18.66
N SER A 174 24.07 14.75 -19.68
CA SER A 174 23.89 15.29 -21.05
C SER A 174 22.66 14.69 -21.76
N ALA A 175 22.35 13.42 -21.53
CA ALA A 175 21.18 12.76 -22.12
C ALA A 175 19.86 13.32 -21.56
N PHE A 176 19.81 13.60 -20.26
CA PHE A 176 18.64 14.19 -19.61
C PHE A 176 18.38 15.63 -20.06
N THR A 177 19.44 16.43 -20.19
CA THR A 177 19.31 17.82 -20.68
C THR A 177 18.91 17.87 -22.15
N HIS A 178 19.35 16.93 -22.99
CA HIS A 178 18.92 16.83 -24.40
C HIS A 178 17.42 16.45 -24.48
N TYR A 179 16.95 15.49 -23.72
CA TYR A 179 15.53 15.07 -23.69
C TYR A 179 14.60 16.22 -23.29
N ILE A 180 14.97 17.02 -22.27
CA ILE A 180 14.17 18.17 -21.81
C ILE A 180 14.13 19.27 -22.88
N LYS A 181 15.26 19.57 -23.55
CA LYS A 181 15.33 20.59 -24.64
C LYS A 181 14.44 20.24 -25.84
N GLU A 182 14.42 18.97 -26.26
CA GLU A 182 13.57 18.50 -27.34
C GLU A 182 12.07 18.64 -27.02
N ARG A 183 11.68 18.34 -25.78
CA ARG A 183 10.28 18.46 -25.31
C ARG A 183 9.82 19.92 -25.23
N ILE A 184 10.68 20.82 -24.76
CA ILE A 184 10.39 22.26 -24.70
C ILE A 184 10.29 22.87 -26.12
N ALA A 185 11.18 22.49 -27.05
CA ALA A 185 11.11 22.92 -28.42
C ALA A 185 9.83 22.47 -29.14
N ALA A 186 9.41 21.23 -28.93
CA ALA A 186 8.16 20.71 -29.48
C ALA A 186 6.93 21.44 -28.91
N PHE A 187 6.95 21.80 -27.62
CA PHE A 187 5.88 22.56 -26.98
C PHE A 187 5.75 23.98 -27.51
N ILE A 188 6.87 24.66 -27.72
CA ILE A 188 6.91 26.04 -28.28
C ILE A 188 6.39 26.04 -29.74
N ASN A 189 6.71 25.01 -30.54
CA ASN A 189 6.25 24.92 -31.92
C ASN A 189 4.74 24.57 -32.03
N TYR A 190 4.12 24.02 -31.01
CA TYR A 190 2.69 23.73 -31.01
C TYR A 190 1.81 24.98 -30.81
N PHE A 191 2.35 26.06 -30.23
CA PHE A 191 1.64 27.33 -29.99
C PHE A 191 2.02 28.46 -30.94
N ARG A 192 2.72 28.18 -32.06
CA ARG A 192 3.04 29.12 -33.11
C ARG A 192 2.32 28.79 -34.41
#